data_36abad3aceaae99ef0cdeb946c6d1959
#
_entry.id   36abad3aceaae99ef0cdeb946c6d1959
#
_cell.length_a   1.000
_cell.length_b   1.000
_cell.length_c   1.000
_cell.angle_alpha   90.00
_cell.angle_beta   90.00
_cell.angle_gamma   90.00
#
_symmetry.space_group_name_H-M   'P 1'
#
loop_
_entity.id
_entity.type
_entity.pdbx_description
1 polymer ?
#
loop_
_entity_poly.entity_id
_entity_poly.type
_entity_poly.pdbx_seq_one_letter_code
_entity_poly.pdbx_strand_id
1 'polypeptide(L)'
;DSQQGQIFGNPNIQIVGHPDTRIEILEKTISKGSYPVFINKKVSVRANANAEVNITKIQNYKKNVYQIYNLEVNQDTQSKFNSNVYSFAGGLIRNNLKINQMGENCESHMHGLYLITGHTHVDNHTAVNHTQPHSYSNELYKGIVDENARAVFNGKIFVQPEAQKTNAFQSNQNINLSDEASIYTKPQLEIWA
;
A
#
# COMPACT_ATOMS: atom_id res chain seq x y z
N ASP A 1 -16.51 12.09 -11.63
CA ASP A 1 -17.80 11.58 -12.14
C ASP A 1 -17.70 11.31 -13.64
N SER A 2 -17.93 10.08 -14.09
CA SER A 2 -17.83 9.66 -15.51
C SER A 2 -19.20 9.56 -16.20
N GLN A 3 -20.14 10.43 -15.87
CA GLN A 3 -21.47 10.43 -16.53
C GLN A 3 -21.44 11.01 -17.95
N GLN A 4 -20.46 11.85 -18.28
CA GLN A 4 -20.38 12.55 -19.56
C GLN A 4 -19.24 12.06 -20.47
N GLY A 5 -18.38 11.14 -20.02
CA GLY A 5 -17.27 10.62 -20.82
C GLY A 5 -16.21 9.91 -20.00
N GLN A 6 -15.16 9.48 -20.67
CA GLN A 6 -13.99 8.87 -20.05
C GLN A 6 -13.24 9.91 -19.21
N ILE A 7 -12.69 9.47 -18.09
CA ILE A 7 -11.90 10.31 -17.19
C ILE A 7 -10.48 9.75 -17.06
N PHE A 8 -9.51 10.64 -17.21
CA PHE A 8 -8.14 10.44 -16.77
C PHE A 8 -7.84 11.42 -15.63
N GLY A 9 -7.42 10.88 -14.47
CA GLY A 9 -7.03 11.67 -13.31
C GLY A 9 -5.59 11.36 -12.89
N ASN A 10 -4.81 12.40 -12.60
CA ASN A 10 -3.43 12.26 -12.11
C ASN A 10 -3.19 13.15 -10.87
N PRO A 11 -3.90 12.89 -9.75
CA PRO A 11 -3.73 13.68 -8.54
C PRO A 11 -2.37 13.43 -7.90
N ASN A 12 -1.75 14.51 -7.40
CA ASN A 12 -0.53 14.47 -6.62
C ASN A 12 -0.77 15.13 -5.26
N ILE A 13 -0.49 14.42 -4.18
CA ILE A 13 -0.74 14.84 -2.80
C ILE A 13 0.57 14.75 -2.01
N GLN A 14 0.85 15.79 -1.24
CA GLN A 14 1.95 15.81 -0.29
C GLN A 14 1.41 15.88 1.13
N ILE A 15 1.95 15.06 2.01
CA ILE A 15 1.61 15.00 3.43
C ILE A 15 2.90 15.17 4.22
N VAL A 16 2.91 16.13 5.12
CA VAL A 16 4.07 16.39 5.98
C VAL A 16 3.63 16.32 7.44
N GLY A 17 4.08 15.27 8.14
CA GLY A 17 4.02 15.18 9.59
C GLY A 17 5.17 16.00 10.18
N HIS A 18 4.85 17.13 10.82
CA HIS A 18 5.86 17.90 11.54
C HIS A 18 6.36 17.14 12.78
N PRO A 19 7.52 17.51 13.35
CA PRO A 19 8.00 16.84 14.55
C PRO A 19 6.96 16.79 15.67
N ASP A 20 6.90 15.65 16.38
CA ASP A 20 6.01 15.41 17.52
C ASP A 20 4.51 15.51 17.21
N THR A 21 4.10 15.37 15.93
CA THR A 21 2.69 15.43 15.53
C THR A 21 2.12 14.07 15.18
N ARG A 22 0.80 13.94 15.30
CA ARG A 22 0.04 12.78 14.84
C ARG A 22 -0.95 13.18 13.77
N ILE A 23 -0.97 12.42 12.67
CA ILE A 23 -1.87 12.62 11.53
C ILE A 23 -2.65 11.33 11.27
N GLU A 24 -3.98 11.45 11.20
CA GLU A 24 -4.90 10.38 10.81
C GLU A 24 -5.56 10.75 9.49
N ILE A 25 -5.46 9.87 8.48
CA ILE A 25 -6.06 10.08 7.16
C ILE A 25 -6.93 8.88 6.82
N LEU A 26 -8.21 9.15 6.55
CA LEU A 26 -9.12 8.20 5.93
C LEU A 26 -9.33 8.60 4.47
N GLU A 27 -8.87 7.76 3.55
CA GLU A 27 -9.07 7.94 2.12
C GLU A 27 -10.17 7.00 1.61
N LYS A 28 -11.26 7.57 1.11
CA LYS A 28 -12.32 6.85 0.42
C LYS A 28 -12.60 7.50 -0.91
N THR A 29 -12.43 6.77 -1.99
CA THR A 29 -12.76 7.25 -3.33
C THR A 29 -14.14 6.72 -3.73
N ILE A 30 -15.00 7.61 -4.22
CA ILE A 30 -16.34 7.27 -4.72
C ILE A 30 -16.35 7.48 -6.23
N SER A 31 -16.73 6.45 -6.98
CA SER A 31 -16.91 6.53 -8.44
C SER A 31 -18.40 6.58 -8.80
N LYS A 32 -18.75 7.51 -9.67
CA LYS A 32 -20.11 7.66 -10.25
C LYS A 32 -20.02 7.60 -11.77
N GLY A 33 -21.09 7.15 -12.41
CA GLY A 33 -21.12 7.01 -13.88
C GLY A 33 -20.68 5.63 -14.36
N SER A 34 -20.67 5.47 -15.69
CA SER A 34 -20.44 4.19 -16.38
C SER A 34 -19.27 4.21 -17.36
N TYR A 35 -18.79 5.39 -17.75
CA TYR A 35 -17.62 5.47 -18.63
C TYR A 35 -16.34 5.05 -17.90
N PRO A 36 -15.32 4.56 -18.63
CA PRO A 36 -14.03 4.22 -18.06
C PRO A 36 -13.39 5.39 -17.30
N VAL A 37 -12.83 5.07 -16.15
CA VAL A 37 -12.07 6.00 -15.31
C VAL A 37 -10.69 5.41 -15.06
N PHE A 38 -9.64 6.14 -15.45
CA PHE A 38 -8.28 5.79 -15.11
C PHE A 38 -7.68 6.85 -14.17
N ILE A 39 -7.17 6.39 -13.02
CA ILE A 39 -6.58 7.26 -12.01
C ILE A 39 -5.15 6.80 -11.75
N ASN A 40 -4.18 7.68 -12.02
CA ASN A 40 -2.79 7.49 -11.61
C ASN A 40 -2.49 8.48 -10.48
N LYS A 41 -2.63 8.03 -9.24
CA LYS A 41 -2.46 8.88 -8.05
C LYS A 41 -1.07 8.72 -7.46
N LYS A 42 -0.43 9.84 -7.14
CA LYS A 42 0.81 9.88 -6.36
C LYS A 42 0.55 10.54 -5.00
N VAL A 43 1.03 9.90 -3.95
CA VAL A 43 1.04 10.45 -2.59
C VAL A 43 2.47 10.36 -2.05
N SER A 44 2.98 11.47 -1.57
CA SER A 44 4.29 11.54 -0.92
C SER A 44 4.11 11.94 0.54
N VAL A 45 4.66 11.14 1.44
CA VAL A 45 4.60 11.35 2.89
C VAL A 45 6.00 11.62 3.40
N ARG A 46 6.15 12.65 4.22
CA ARG A 46 7.32 12.86 5.06
C ARG A 46 6.89 12.86 6.52
N ALA A 47 7.35 11.86 7.26
CA ALA A 47 7.19 11.80 8.70
C ALA A 47 8.49 12.29 9.36
N ASN A 48 8.50 13.52 9.88
CA ASN A 48 9.66 14.08 10.57
C ASN A 48 9.84 13.41 11.93
N ALA A 49 10.89 13.78 12.65
CA ALA A 49 11.26 13.17 13.93
C ALA A 49 10.06 13.07 14.90
N ASN A 50 9.85 11.89 15.49
CA ASN A 50 8.74 11.55 16.40
C ASN A 50 7.33 11.72 15.79
N ALA A 51 7.18 12.01 14.50
CA ALA A 51 5.86 12.13 13.90
C ALA A 51 5.21 10.74 13.70
N GLU A 52 3.90 10.66 13.91
CA GLU A 52 3.08 9.49 13.60
C GLU A 52 2.12 9.81 12.46
N VAL A 53 2.16 9.05 11.38
CA VAL A 53 1.26 9.21 10.23
C VAL A 53 0.51 7.91 9.98
N ASN A 54 -0.80 7.95 10.07
CA ASN A 54 -1.70 6.82 9.87
C ASN A 54 -2.56 7.06 8.62
N ILE A 55 -2.51 6.16 7.65
CA ILE A 55 -3.32 6.22 6.43
C ILE A 55 -4.19 4.97 6.34
N THR A 56 -5.49 5.16 6.35
CA THR A 56 -6.46 4.10 6.06
C THR A 56 -7.10 4.37 4.72
N LYS A 57 -7.04 3.39 3.81
CA LYS A 57 -7.56 3.49 2.46
C LYS A 57 -8.61 2.43 2.19
N ILE A 58 -9.77 2.85 1.67
CA ILE A 58 -10.86 1.96 1.27
C ILE A 58 -11.07 2.07 -0.24
N GLN A 59 -10.88 0.95 -0.94
CA GLN A 59 -11.00 0.81 -2.39
C GLN A 59 -12.19 -0.09 -2.72
N ASN A 60 -13.32 0.53 -3.01
CA ASN A 60 -14.54 -0.15 -3.43
C ASN A 60 -15.10 0.59 -4.66
N TYR A 61 -14.57 0.25 -5.82
CA TYR A 61 -14.84 0.92 -7.07
C TYR A 61 -15.82 0.14 -7.95
N LYS A 62 -16.41 0.81 -8.93
CA LYS A 62 -17.10 0.14 -10.01
C LYS A 62 -16.10 -0.58 -10.94
N LYS A 63 -16.53 -1.58 -11.68
CA LYS A 63 -15.71 -2.37 -12.62
C LYS A 63 -15.06 -1.55 -13.76
N ASN A 64 -15.56 -0.35 -14.02
CA ASN A 64 -15.02 0.58 -15.02
C ASN A 64 -13.93 1.51 -14.47
N VAL A 65 -13.48 1.32 -13.22
CA VAL A 65 -12.42 2.11 -12.60
C VAL A 65 -11.11 1.32 -12.58
N TYR A 66 -10.06 1.96 -13.07
CA TYR A 66 -8.70 1.47 -13.11
C TYR A 66 -7.83 2.44 -12.32
N GLN A 67 -7.19 1.99 -11.26
CA GLN A 67 -6.37 2.86 -10.42
C GLN A 67 -4.95 2.31 -10.29
N ILE A 68 -3.97 3.19 -10.50
CA ILE A 68 -2.60 3.03 -10.02
C ILE A 68 -2.40 4.03 -8.88
N TYR A 69 -2.01 3.53 -7.72
CA TYR A 69 -1.75 4.32 -6.52
C TYR A 69 -0.30 4.17 -6.11
N ASN A 70 0.43 5.26 -6.10
CA ASN A 70 1.83 5.28 -5.71
C ASN A 70 1.95 6.07 -4.41
N LEU A 71 2.35 5.38 -3.34
CA LEU A 71 2.60 5.97 -2.04
C LEU A 71 4.09 5.83 -1.70
N GLU A 72 4.76 6.95 -1.56
CA GLU A 72 6.15 7.01 -1.12
C GLU A 72 6.23 7.69 0.24
N VAL A 73 6.89 7.01 1.19
CA VAL A 73 7.01 7.46 2.57
C VAL A 73 8.49 7.59 2.93
N ASN A 74 8.86 8.73 3.47
CA ASN A 74 10.17 8.97 4.05
C ASN A 74 10.02 9.23 5.53
N GLN A 75 10.67 8.41 6.35
CA GLN A 75 10.62 8.44 7.81
C GLN A 75 11.94 8.97 8.38
N ASP A 76 11.85 9.95 9.25
CA ASP A 76 12.95 10.44 10.06
C ASP A 76 12.95 9.75 11.44
N THR A 77 13.97 10.01 12.25
CA THR A 77 14.23 9.37 13.54
C THR A 77 12.98 9.26 14.43
N GLN A 78 12.75 8.05 14.99
CA GLN A 78 11.64 7.73 15.90
C GLN A 78 10.24 7.97 15.34
N SER A 79 10.11 8.17 14.04
CA SER A 79 8.79 8.34 13.42
C SER A 79 8.07 7.01 13.22
N LYS A 80 6.73 7.08 13.20
CA LYS A 80 5.85 5.94 12.96
C LYS A 80 4.99 6.15 11.73
N PHE A 81 4.87 5.10 10.94
CA PHE A 81 3.99 5.08 9.77
C PHE A 81 3.11 3.84 9.76
N ASN A 82 1.81 4.03 9.69
CA ASN A 82 0.83 2.95 9.59
C ASN A 82 0.01 3.10 8.31
N SER A 83 -0.08 2.02 7.54
CA SER A 83 -0.89 1.92 6.33
C SER A 83 -1.87 0.77 6.43
N ASN A 84 -3.16 1.05 6.33
CA ASN A 84 -4.22 0.05 6.25
C ASN A 84 -4.93 0.18 4.92
N VAL A 85 -4.89 -0.85 4.06
CA VAL A 85 -5.48 -0.84 2.73
C VAL A 85 -6.53 -1.94 2.61
N TYR A 86 -7.76 -1.55 2.31
CA TYR A 86 -8.89 -2.45 2.09
C TYR A 86 -9.34 -2.37 0.65
N SER A 87 -9.21 -3.46 -0.11
CA SER A 87 -9.56 -3.53 -1.54
C SER A 87 -10.69 -4.53 -1.76
N PHE A 88 -11.83 -4.06 -2.25
CA PHE A 88 -13.04 -4.88 -2.41
C PHE A 88 -13.48 -5.05 -3.86
N ALA A 89 -13.43 -4.02 -4.68
CA ALA A 89 -13.90 -4.07 -6.06
C ALA A 89 -13.24 -3.01 -6.95
N GLY A 90 -13.19 -3.28 -8.27
CA GLY A 90 -12.64 -2.39 -9.30
C GLY A 90 -12.38 -3.16 -10.59
N GLY A 91 -12.01 -2.48 -11.66
CA GLY A 91 -11.46 -3.13 -12.85
C GLY A 91 -10.02 -3.57 -12.61
N LEU A 92 -9.17 -2.60 -12.25
CA LEU A 92 -7.78 -2.82 -11.85
C LEU A 92 -7.44 -1.89 -10.68
N ILE A 93 -6.86 -2.46 -9.64
CA ILE A 93 -6.33 -1.72 -8.49
C ILE A 93 -4.87 -2.13 -8.32
N ARG A 94 -3.95 -1.21 -8.60
CA ARG A 94 -2.54 -1.39 -8.32
C ARG A 94 -2.11 -0.44 -7.21
N ASN A 95 -1.58 -1.00 -6.12
CA ASN A 95 -1.03 -0.26 -5.00
C ASN A 95 0.49 -0.46 -4.97
N ASN A 96 1.24 0.62 -5.14
CA ASN A 96 2.68 0.65 -4.94
C ASN A 96 2.97 1.43 -3.67
N LEU A 97 3.53 0.78 -2.67
CA LEU A 97 3.96 1.38 -1.40
C LEU A 97 5.47 1.27 -1.30
N LYS A 98 6.15 2.39 -1.15
CA LYS A 98 7.57 2.45 -0.86
C LYS A 98 7.81 3.20 0.42
N ILE A 99 8.52 2.58 1.36
CA ILE A 99 8.89 3.17 2.65
C ILE A 99 10.42 3.23 2.73
N ASN A 100 10.96 4.41 2.99
CA ASN A 100 12.35 4.62 3.30
C ASN A 100 12.47 5.03 4.77
N GLN A 101 13.00 4.15 5.61
CA GLN A 101 13.32 4.44 7.01
C GLN A 101 14.71 5.06 7.05
N MET A 102 14.77 6.39 7.05
CA MET A 102 15.99 7.18 6.88
C MET A 102 16.61 7.58 8.22
N GLY A 103 15.85 7.51 9.31
CA GLY A 103 16.32 7.74 10.67
C GLY A 103 16.38 6.48 11.50
N GLU A 104 16.98 6.56 12.68
CA GLU A 104 17.02 5.47 13.65
C GLU A 104 15.66 5.29 14.35
N ASN A 105 15.40 4.06 14.84
CA ASN A 105 14.20 3.72 15.60
C ASN A 105 12.88 4.04 14.88
N CYS A 106 12.87 3.99 13.55
CA CYS A 106 11.62 4.10 12.78
C CYS A 106 10.76 2.86 12.95
N GLU A 107 9.44 3.05 12.95
CA GLU A 107 8.46 1.99 13.03
C GLU A 107 7.47 2.07 11.87
N SER A 108 7.22 0.94 11.16
CA SER A 108 6.27 0.88 10.06
C SER A 108 5.37 -0.35 10.16
N HIS A 109 4.05 -0.13 10.06
CA HIS A 109 3.07 -1.20 9.97
C HIS A 109 2.28 -1.08 8.67
N MET A 110 2.25 -2.17 7.90
CA MET A 110 1.59 -2.25 6.62
C MET A 110 0.57 -3.38 6.63
N HIS A 111 -0.70 -3.04 6.64
CA HIS A 111 -1.77 -4.02 6.63
C HIS A 111 -2.60 -3.89 5.35
N GLY A 112 -2.81 -5.00 4.67
CA GLY A 112 -3.66 -5.09 3.49
C GLY A 112 -4.69 -6.19 3.63
N LEU A 113 -5.94 -5.89 3.29
CA LEU A 113 -6.98 -6.88 3.11
C LEU A 113 -7.61 -6.69 1.74
N TYR A 114 -7.62 -7.76 0.94
CA TYR A 114 -8.37 -7.78 -0.31
C TYR A 114 -9.36 -8.94 -0.31
N LEU A 115 -10.63 -8.58 -0.52
CA LEU A 115 -11.73 -9.52 -0.68
C LEU A 115 -12.38 -9.20 -2.02
N ILE A 116 -12.05 -10.00 -3.05
CA ILE A 116 -12.33 -9.68 -4.44
C ILE A 116 -13.00 -10.83 -5.18
N THR A 117 -13.93 -10.45 -6.05
CA THR A 117 -14.71 -11.39 -6.87
C THR A 117 -14.86 -10.86 -8.31
N GLY A 118 -15.56 -11.58 -9.16
CA GLY A 118 -15.81 -11.21 -10.54
C GLY A 118 -14.55 -11.24 -11.39
N HIS A 119 -14.25 -10.13 -12.03
CA HIS A 119 -13.02 -9.93 -12.81
C HIS A 119 -12.12 -8.85 -12.20
N THR A 120 -12.28 -8.59 -10.90
CA THR A 120 -11.45 -7.61 -10.18
C THR A 120 -9.99 -8.06 -10.18
N HIS A 121 -9.08 -7.16 -10.53
CA HIS A 121 -7.66 -7.38 -10.42
C HIS A 121 -7.06 -6.46 -9.35
N VAL A 122 -6.48 -7.04 -8.31
CA VAL A 122 -5.75 -6.31 -7.27
C VAL A 122 -4.27 -6.72 -7.30
N ASP A 123 -3.39 -5.73 -7.38
CA ASP A 123 -1.94 -5.92 -7.46
C ASP A 123 -1.25 -5.03 -6.40
N ASN A 124 -0.76 -5.64 -5.32
CA ASN A 124 -0.09 -4.96 -4.22
C ASN A 124 1.42 -5.15 -4.31
N HIS A 125 2.14 -4.05 -4.44
CA HIS A 125 3.60 -3.99 -4.40
C HIS A 125 4.05 -3.16 -3.22
N THR A 126 4.88 -3.74 -2.37
CA THR A 126 5.48 -3.06 -1.23
C THR A 126 6.99 -3.13 -1.29
N ALA A 127 7.64 -2.08 -0.84
CA ALA A 127 9.09 -2.04 -0.66
C ALA A 127 9.42 -1.25 0.59
N VAL A 128 10.12 -1.90 1.54
CA VAL A 128 10.63 -1.25 2.74
C VAL A 128 12.14 -1.24 2.68
N ASN A 129 12.73 -0.07 2.82
CA ASN A 129 14.18 0.13 2.84
C ASN A 129 14.61 0.62 4.23
N HIS A 130 15.26 -0.24 4.99
CA HIS A 130 15.89 0.08 6.26
C HIS A 130 17.30 0.58 5.98
N THR A 131 17.58 1.84 6.32
CA THR A 131 18.90 2.46 6.09
C THR A 131 19.65 2.81 7.38
N GLN A 132 18.95 2.81 8.52
CA GLN A 132 19.48 3.15 9.83
C GLN A 132 19.12 2.10 10.87
N PRO A 133 19.89 1.97 11.97
CA PRO A 133 19.72 0.90 12.93
C PRO A 133 18.45 1.02 13.78
N HIS A 134 18.13 -0.08 14.49
CA HIS A 134 17.06 -0.19 15.47
C HIS A 134 15.64 0.02 14.92
N SER A 135 15.45 -0.07 13.62
CA SER A 135 14.14 0.13 13.01
C SER A 135 13.29 -1.15 12.99
N TYR A 136 11.99 -0.95 12.89
CA TYR A 136 10.99 -2.03 12.88
C TYR A 136 10.08 -1.90 11.67
N SER A 137 9.77 -3.03 11.02
CA SER A 137 8.69 -3.12 10.05
C SER A 137 7.90 -4.39 10.19
N ASN A 138 6.58 -4.29 10.07
CA ASN A 138 5.67 -5.43 10.06
C ASN A 138 4.68 -5.30 8.91
N GLU A 139 4.69 -6.29 8.04
CA GLU A 139 3.82 -6.36 6.87
C GLU A 139 2.91 -7.58 6.94
N LEU A 140 1.60 -7.34 6.93
CA LEU A 140 0.59 -8.39 6.91
C LEU A 140 -0.45 -8.09 5.83
N TYR A 141 -0.46 -8.90 4.77
CA TYR A 141 -1.47 -8.88 3.73
C TYR A 141 -2.30 -10.17 3.76
N LYS A 142 -3.61 -10.02 3.71
CA LYS A 142 -4.56 -11.14 3.64
C LYS A 142 -5.48 -10.98 2.44
N GLY A 143 -5.75 -12.10 1.74
CA GLY A 143 -6.60 -12.12 0.56
C GLY A 143 -7.64 -13.22 0.59
N ILE A 144 -8.82 -12.90 0.10
CA ILE A 144 -9.84 -13.87 -0.28
C ILE A 144 -10.22 -13.55 -1.71
N VAL A 145 -10.08 -14.54 -2.61
CA VAL A 145 -10.24 -14.36 -4.06
C VAL A 145 -11.21 -15.40 -4.58
N ASP A 146 -12.21 -14.96 -5.32
CA ASP A 146 -13.28 -15.82 -5.84
C ASP A 146 -13.58 -15.52 -7.31
N GLU A 147 -14.34 -16.42 -7.94
CA GLU A 147 -14.73 -16.37 -9.34
C GLU A 147 -13.52 -16.25 -10.28
N ASN A 148 -13.48 -15.24 -11.16
CA ASN A 148 -12.36 -14.98 -12.09
C ASN A 148 -11.44 -13.85 -11.63
N ALA A 149 -11.48 -13.50 -10.35
CA ALA A 149 -10.66 -12.43 -9.82
C ALA A 149 -9.19 -12.83 -9.75
N ARG A 150 -8.32 -11.81 -9.79
CA ARG A 150 -6.88 -12.01 -9.76
C ARG A 150 -6.24 -11.15 -8.68
N ALA A 151 -5.40 -11.75 -7.85
CA ALA A 151 -4.60 -11.07 -6.85
C ALA A 151 -3.11 -11.25 -7.10
N VAL A 152 -2.35 -10.19 -6.92
CA VAL A 152 -0.89 -10.20 -6.90
C VAL A 152 -0.41 -9.54 -5.62
N PHE A 153 0.55 -10.16 -4.95
CA PHE A 153 1.32 -9.56 -3.87
C PHE A 153 2.80 -9.71 -4.16
N ASN A 154 3.52 -8.59 -4.18
CA ASN A 154 4.96 -8.55 -4.31
C ASN A 154 5.53 -7.63 -3.23
N GLY A 155 6.05 -8.24 -2.17
CA GLY A 155 6.62 -7.52 -1.03
C GLY A 155 8.13 -7.66 -1.00
N LYS A 156 8.84 -6.55 -0.80
CA LYS A 156 10.29 -6.53 -0.71
C LYS A 156 10.78 -5.74 0.51
N ILE A 157 11.65 -6.36 1.27
CA ILE A 157 12.32 -5.73 2.41
C ILE A 157 13.81 -5.71 2.12
N PHE A 158 14.42 -4.53 2.23
CA PHE A 158 15.86 -4.32 2.16
C PHE A 158 16.38 -3.88 3.51
N VAL A 159 17.39 -4.58 4.03
CA VAL A 159 18.15 -4.18 5.22
C VAL A 159 19.55 -3.83 4.77
N GLN A 160 19.87 -2.54 4.78
CA GLN A 160 21.17 -2.01 4.37
C GLN A 160 22.27 -2.36 5.40
N PRO A 161 23.56 -2.34 5.04
CA PRO A 161 24.65 -2.68 5.96
C PRO A 161 24.64 -1.90 7.28
N GLU A 162 24.27 -0.64 7.25
CA GLU A 162 24.21 0.24 8.43
C GLU A 162 22.98 -0.01 9.30
N ALA A 163 21.94 -0.70 8.76
CA ALA A 163 20.68 -0.93 9.45
C ALA A 163 20.73 -2.10 10.44
N GLN A 164 21.72 -2.07 11.33
CA GLN A 164 21.90 -3.11 12.35
C GLN A 164 20.76 -3.15 13.36
N LYS A 165 20.47 -4.32 13.94
CA LYS A 165 19.42 -4.53 14.94
C LYS A 165 18.01 -4.17 14.43
N THR A 166 17.79 -4.29 13.13
CA THR A 166 16.47 -4.16 12.52
C THR A 166 15.63 -5.41 12.75
N ASN A 167 14.35 -5.23 13.05
CA ASN A 167 13.35 -6.30 13.09
C ASN A 167 12.35 -6.11 11.94
N ALA A 168 12.34 -7.03 11.00
CA ALA A 168 11.48 -6.95 9.82
C ALA A 168 10.66 -8.22 9.64
N PHE A 169 9.35 -8.08 9.56
CA PHE A 169 8.41 -9.18 9.41
C PHE A 169 7.54 -8.97 8.18
N GLN A 170 7.34 -10.04 7.40
CA GLN A 170 6.47 -10.03 6.25
C GLN A 170 5.63 -11.30 6.22
N SER A 171 4.32 -11.15 6.02
CA SER A 171 3.39 -12.26 5.88
C SER A 171 2.32 -11.95 4.83
N ASN A 172 2.05 -12.93 3.96
CA ASN A 172 0.95 -12.91 3.02
C ASN A 172 0.16 -14.22 3.10
N GLN A 173 -1.13 -14.12 3.43
CA GLN A 173 -2.02 -15.25 3.66
C GLN A 173 -3.24 -15.13 2.77
N ASN A 174 -3.53 -16.16 1.97
CA ASN A 174 -4.58 -16.10 0.97
C ASN A 174 -5.48 -17.33 1.00
N ILE A 175 -6.76 -17.11 0.66
CA ILE A 175 -7.75 -18.16 0.43
C ILE A 175 -8.25 -17.99 -1.01
N ASN A 176 -8.14 -19.05 -1.79
CA ASN A 176 -8.71 -19.15 -3.13
C ASN A 176 -10.01 -19.95 -3.05
N LEU A 177 -11.14 -19.36 -3.48
CA LEU A 177 -12.47 -19.97 -3.37
C LEU A 177 -12.96 -20.62 -4.66
N SER A 178 -12.33 -20.35 -5.80
CA SER A 178 -12.71 -20.94 -7.10
C SER A 178 -11.47 -21.32 -7.93
N ASP A 179 -11.63 -22.26 -8.85
CA ASP A 179 -10.55 -22.77 -9.71
C ASP A 179 -10.09 -21.73 -10.74
N GLU A 180 -10.97 -20.81 -11.13
CA GLU A 180 -10.71 -19.74 -12.09
C GLU A 180 -10.01 -18.53 -11.45
N ALA A 181 -10.07 -18.39 -10.12
CA ALA A 181 -9.38 -17.35 -9.41
C ALA A 181 -7.87 -17.61 -9.37
N SER A 182 -7.07 -16.56 -9.40
CA SER A 182 -5.62 -16.70 -9.39
C SER A 182 -4.94 -15.76 -8.41
N ILE A 183 -3.97 -16.32 -7.67
CA ILE A 183 -3.21 -15.60 -6.66
C ILE A 183 -1.72 -15.83 -6.92
N TYR A 184 -0.97 -14.74 -7.07
CA TYR A 184 0.47 -14.76 -7.26
C TYR A 184 1.14 -14.01 -6.11
N THR A 185 2.04 -14.68 -5.39
CA THR A 185 2.73 -14.07 -4.25
C THR A 185 4.24 -14.18 -4.42
N LYS A 186 4.95 -13.09 -4.13
CA LYS A 186 6.41 -13.04 -4.17
C LYS A 186 6.95 -12.22 -3.00
N PRO A 187 7.04 -12.79 -1.80
CA PRO A 187 7.76 -12.16 -0.69
C PRO A 187 9.28 -12.26 -0.93
N GLN A 188 10.00 -11.16 -0.67
CA GLN A 188 11.44 -11.06 -0.82
C GLN A 188 12.05 -10.35 0.40
N LEU A 189 13.11 -10.92 0.94
CA LEU A 189 13.91 -10.34 2.02
C LEU A 189 15.37 -10.32 1.59
N GLU A 190 15.95 -9.13 1.48
CA GLU A 190 17.36 -8.92 1.16
C GLU A 190 18.05 -8.26 2.36
N ILE A 191 18.93 -8.99 3.00
CA ILE A 191 19.70 -8.54 4.17
C ILE A 191 21.16 -8.44 3.76
N TRP A 192 21.70 -7.24 3.87
CA TRP A 192 23.12 -6.93 3.63
C TRP A 192 23.85 -6.50 4.90
N ALA A 193 23.16 -6.56 6.03
CA ALA A 193 23.65 -6.17 7.36
C ALA A 193 24.32 -7.34 8.11
#